data_15468daeb3a009a368e919481c0a3664
#
_entry.id   15468daeb3a009a368e919481c0a3664
#
_cell.length_a   1.000
_cell.length_b   1.000
_cell.length_c   1.000
_cell.angle_alpha   90.00
_cell.angle_beta   90.00
_cell.angle_gamma   90.00
#
_symmetry.space_group_name_H-M   'P 1'
#
loop_
_entity.id
_entity.type
_entity.pdbx_description
1 polymer ?
#
loop_
_entity_poly.entity_id
_entity_poly.type
_entity_poly.pdbx_seq_one_letter_code
_entity_poly.pdbx_strand_id
1 'polypeptide(L)'
;MDNLFTLDCGEILLREFRIEDVDAIYELTSQPEVYEFLPDWRSTREQRLDWVTNYEIPDNKEFLANVPSIGERWMKLGIVLKETDEFIGFCNTGIKEELSGPNREVAYSISKHYRNKGYTTQAVKGLVNYLFANTDVEQLNAVVLPRNLASNKVLAKCGFHLTGNIEIENQLHYHYTLVKKELMK
;
A
#
# COMPACT_ATOMS: atom_id res chain seq x y z
N MET A 1 19.40 -2.50 18.25
CA MET A 1 18.58 -1.72 17.30
C MET A 1 17.93 -2.74 16.38
N ASP A 2 16.62 -2.89 16.48
CA ASP A 2 15.90 -3.78 15.57
C ASP A 2 16.08 -3.23 14.16
N ASN A 3 16.63 -4.06 13.30
CA ASN A 3 16.90 -3.68 11.91
C ASN A 3 15.55 -3.71 11.17
N LEU A 4 14.87 -2.57 11.11
CA LEU A 4 13.59 -2.44 10.43
C LEU A 4 13.75 -2.75 8.95
N PHE A 5 12.84 -3.54 8.42
CA PHE A 5 12.75 -3.75 6.98
C PHE A 5 12.54 -2.41 6.27
N THR A 6 13.35 -2.16 5.26
CA THR A 6 13.36 -0.90 4.50
C THR A 6 13.65 -1.17 3.04
N LEU A 7 12.90 -0.52 2.15
CA LEU A 7 13.14 -0.50 0.71
C LEU A 7 13.51 0.92 0.27
N ASP A 8 14.63 1.03 -0.41
CA ASP A 8 15.03 2.28 -1.05
C ASP A 8 14.27 2.47 -2.37
N CYS A 9 13.48 3.54 -2.47
CA CYS A 9 12.63 3.82 -3.61
C CYS A 9 12.95 5.18 -4.28
N GLY A 10 14.22 5.63 -4.22
CA GLY A 10 14.64 6.90 -4.80
C GLY A 10 14.64 8.04 -3.78
N GLU A 11 13.71 8.99 -3.87
CA GLU A 11 13.61 10.10 -2.91
C GLU A 11 12.91 9.71 -1.60
N ILE A 12 12.28 8.53 -1.58
CA ILE A 12 11.56 8.00 -0.43
C ILE A 12 12.10 6.64 0.00
N LEU A 13 11.79 6.27 1.23
CA LEU A 13 11.90 4.91 1.76
C LEU A 13 10.51 4.34 2.00
N LEU A 14 10.34 3.04 1.73
CA LEU A 14 9.29 2.25 2.34
C LEU A 14 9.87 1.53 3.56
N ARG A 15 9.31 1.70 4.73
CA ARG A 15 9.73 0.99 5.94
C ARG A 15 8.54 0.50 6.76
N GLU A 16 8.77 -0.48 7.60
CA GLU A 16 7.78 -0.92 8.59
C GLU A 16 7.28 0.26 9.43
N PHE A 17 6.02 0.19 9.87
CA PHE A 17 5.48 1.14 10.83
C PHE A 17 6.20 1.04 12.18
N ARG A 18 6.30 2.17 12.85
CA ARG A 18 6.76 2.31 14.24
C ARG A 18 5.62 2.84 15.09
N ILE A 19 5.73 2.66 16.39
CA ILE A 19 4.75 3.26 17.33
C ILE A 19 4.77 4.79 17.23
N GLU A 20 5.93 5.37 16.97
CA GLU A 20 6.10 6.81 16.77
C GLU A 20 5.38 7.37 15.55
N ASP A 21 5.02 6.52 14.58
CA ASP A 21 4.26 6.93 13.39
C ASP A 21 2.75 7.12 13.64
N VAL A 22 2.24 6.70 14.79
CA VAL A 22 0.80 6.70 15.10
C VAL A 22 0.16 8.05 14.86
N ASP A 23 0.77 9.13 15.31
CA ASP A 23 0.23 10.48 15.13
C ASP A 23 0.21 10.89 13.66
N ALA A 24 1.27 10.61 12.91
CA ALA A 24 1.35 10.91 11.49
C ALA A 24 0.34 10.09 10.67
N ILE A 25 0.13 8.81 11.00
CA ILE A 25 -0.89 7.96 10.35
C ILE A 25 -2.29 8.49 10.69
N TYR A 26 -2.56 8.84 11.94
CA TYR A 26 -3.84 9.40 12.37
C TYR A 26 -4.14 10.72 11.63
N GLU A 27 -3.19 11.64 11.57
CA GLU A 27 -3.33 12.91 10.84
C GLU A 27 -3.57 12.69 9.36
N LEU A 28 -2.82 11.79 8.73
CA LEU A 28 -2.98 11.41 7.32
C LEU A 28 -4.39 10.88 7.04
N THR A 29 -4.83 9.90 7.83
CA THR A 29 -6.13 9.22 7.61
C THR A 29 -7.33 10.06 8.03
N SER A 30 -7.10 11.17 8.74
CA SER A 30 -8.10 12.19 9.07
C SER A 30 -8.28 13.25 7.96
N GLN A 31 -7.42 13.26 6.93
CA GLN A 31 -7.57 14.18 5.80
C GLN A 31 -8.79 13.79 4.95
N PRO A 32 -9.72 14.72 4.63
CA PRO A 32 -10.87 14.44 3.77
C PRO A 32 -10.50 13.76 2.46
N GLU A 33 -9.43 14.21 1.85
CA GLU A 33 -8.90 13.70 0.58
C GLU A 33 -8.38 12.25 0.68
N VAL A 34 -8.16 11.74 1.88
CA VAL A 34 -7.74 10.37 2.15
C VAL A 34 -8.94 9.50 2.52
N TYR A 35 -9.72 9.89 3.53
CA TYR A 35 -10.83 9.05 3.98
C TYR A 35 -12.01 9.01 2.99
N GLU A 36 -12.09 9.93 2.01
CA GLU A 36 -13.02 9.83 0.89
C GLU A 36 -12.87 8.52 0.11
N PHE A 37 -11.63 8.04 -0.02
CA PHE A 37 -11.31 6.84 -0.80
C PHE A 37 -10.91 5.65 0.07
N LEU A 38 -10.59 5.87 1.34
CA LEU A 38 -10.18 4.87 2.31
C LEU A 38 -10.91 5.08 3.65
N PRO A 39 -12.27 4.99 3.68
CA PRO A 39 -13.04 5.30 4.88
C PRO A 39 -12.69 4.40 6.06
N ASP A 40 -12.34 3.13 5.83
CA ASP A 40 -12.01 2.14 6.85
C ASP A 40 -10.67 2.44 7.56
N TRP A 41 -9.86 3.32 7.00
CA TRP A 41 -8.63 3.78 7.65
C TRP A 41 -8.85 4.90 8.65
N ARG A 42 -10.04 5.51 8.63
CA ARG A 42 -10.40 6.55 9.61
C ARG A 42 -10.59 5.92 10.99
N SER A 43 -9.99 6.52 12.00
CA SER A 43 -10.01 6.00 13.37
C SER A 43 -9.94 7.14 14.38
N THR A 44 -10.11 6.84 15.65
CA THR A 44 -9.58 7.70 16.71
C THR A 44 -8.07 7.47 16.84
N ARG A 45 -7.39 8.37 17.56
CA ARG A 45 -5.95 8.20 17.84
C ARG A 45 -5.67 6.93 18.66
N GLU A 46 -6.53 6.63 19.64
CA GLU A 46 -6.44 5.44 20.48
C GLU A 46 -6.60 4.15 19.65
N GLN A 47 -7.58 4.12 18.75
CA GLN A 47 -7.74 3.00 17.82
C GLN A 47 -6.54 2.84 16.91
N ARG A 48 -5.96 3.96 16.42
CA ARG A 48 -4.75 3.90 15.58
C ARG A 48 -3.56 3.34 16.35
N LEU A 49 -3.38 3.75 17.60
CA LEU A 49 -2.32 3.20 18.46
C LEU A 49 -2.51 1.69 18.66
N ASP A 50 -3.73 1.26 18.97
CA ASP A 50 -4.07 -0.15 19.12
C ASP A 50 -3.75 -0.95 17.84
N TRP A 51 -4.20 -0.46 16.68
CA TRP A 51 -3.99 -1.13 15.39
C TRP A 51 -2.50 -1.23 15.03
N VAL A 52 -1.76 -0.15 15.16
CA VAL A 52 -0.30 -0.17 14.90
C VAL A 52 0.41 -1.16 15.81
N THR A 53 0.10 -1.13 17.12
CA THR A 53 0.82 -1.92 18.11
C THR A 53 0.47 -3.40 18.07
N ASN A 54 -0.82 -3.73 17.95
CA ASN A 54 -1.31 -5.09 18.16
C ASN A 54 -1.58 -5.86 16.86
N TYR A 55 -1.60 -5.18 15.71
CA TYR A 55 -1.88 -5.81 14.41
C TYR A 55 -0.81 -5.46 13.36
N GLU A 56 -0.63 -4.19 13.02
CA GLU A 56 0.15 -3.81 11.83
C GLU A 56 1.65 -4.10 11.98
N ILE A 57 2.25 -3.87 13.14
CA ILE A 57 3.65 -4.26 13.41
C ILE A 57 3.81 -5.78 13.50
N PRO A 58 2.95 -6.53 14.23
CA PRO A 58 2.98 -8.00 14.21
C PRO A 58 2.78 -8.60 12.81
N ASP A 59 1.81 -8.11 12.03
CA ASP A 59 1.53 -8.58 10.68
C ASP A 59 2.77 -8.45 9.78
N ASN A 60 3.47 -7.30 9.84
CA ASN A 60 4.71 -7.09 9.08
C ASN A 60 5.79 -8.11 9.44
N LYS A 61 5.97 -8.38 10.73
CA LYS A 61 6.95 -9.39 11.20
C LYS A 61 6.59 -10.79 10.70
N GLU A 62 5.30 -11.14 10.78
CA GLU A 62 4.82 -12.42 10.30
C GLU A 62 4.96 -12.54 8.79
N PHE A 63 4.65 -11.50 8.02
CA PHE A 63 4.86 -11.46 6.58
C PHE A 63 6.33 -11.72 6.23
N LEU A 64 7.25 -10.96 6.82
CA LEU A 64 8.68 -11.05 6.53
C LEU A 64 9.29 -12.39 6.93
N ALA A 65 8.83 -12.98 8.02
CA ALA A 65 9.27 -14.30 8.48
C ALA A 65 8.84 -15.44 7.54
N ASN A 66 7.84 -15.22 6.69
CA ASN A 66 7.29 -16.24 5.78
C ASN A 66 7.69 -16.03 4.31
N VAL A 67 8.54 -15.07 3.98
CA VAL A 67 9.10 -14.91 2.63
C VAL A 67 9.92 -16.17 2.29
N PRO A 68 9.76 -16.77 1.08
CA PRO A 68 8.98 -16.30 -0.06
C PRO A 68 7.47 -16.66 -0.04
N SER A 69 7.03 -17.61 0.77
CA SER A 69 5.66 -18.16 0.73
C SER A 69 4.74 -17.40 1.70
N ILE A 70 4.36 -16.20 1.31
CA ILE A 70 3.66 -15.24 2.18
C ILE A 70 2.18 -15.56 2.43
N GLY A 71 1.56 -16.44 1.63
CA GLY A 71 0.14 -16.81 1.79
C GLY A 71 -0.80 -15.62 1.78
N GLU A 72 -1.69 -15.51 2.77
CA GLU A 72 -2.66 -14.42 2.91
C GLU A 72 -2.19 -13.26 3.80
N ARG A 73 -0.94 -13.26 4.25
CA ARG A 73 -0.39 -12.28 5.20
C ARG A 73 -0.37 -10.87 4.64
N TRP A 74 -0.51 -9.92 5.54
CA TRP A 74 -0.50 -8.49 5.24
C TRP A 74 0.86 -7.87 5.53
N MET A 75 1.21 -6.87 4.73
CA MET A 75 2.35 -6.00 4.99
C MET A 75 1.96 -4.54 4.74
N LYS A 76 2.22 -3.68 5.71
CA LYS A 76 1.91 -2.24 5.70
C LYS A 76 3.19 -1.44 5.95
N LEU A 77 3.58 -0.64 4.97
CA LEU A 77 4.82 0.14 5.00
C LEU A 77 4.51 1.64 4.96
N GLY A 78 5.23 2.39 5.79
CA GLY A 78 5.24 3.84 5.72
C GLY A 78 6.02 4.34 4.52
N ILE A 79 5.50 5.35 3.85
CA ILE A 79 6.24 6.15 2.86
C ILE A 79 6.90 7.29 3.63
N VAL A 80 8.22 7.32 3.61
CA VAL A 80 9.01 8.28 4.38
C VAL A 80 9.97 9.03 3.47
N LEU A 81 10.06 10.34 3.61
CA LEU A 81 11.04 11.14 2.88
C LEU A 81 12.45 10.85 3.41
N LYS A 82 13.40 10.53 2.52
CA LYS A 82 14.78 10.26 2.91
C LYS A 82 15.48 11.47 3.55
N GLU A 83 15.18 12.65 3.05
CA GLU A 83 15.86 13.88 3.47
C GLU A 83 15.50 14.28 4.90
N THR A 84 14.25 14.05 5.32
CA THR A 84 13.71 14.58 6.59
C THR A 84 13.26 13.50 7.57
N ASP A 85 13.23 12.22 7.17
CA ASP A 85 12.61 11.08 7.88
C ASP A 85 11.11 11.31 8.16
N GLU A 86 10.45 12.22 7.42
CA GLU A 86 9.05 12.55 7.59
C GLU A 86 8.14 11.48 7.00
N PHE A 87 7.18 11.01 7.80
CA PHE A 87 6.14 10.09 7.36
C PHE A 87 5.10 10.84 6.51
N ILE A 88 4.99 10.49 5.23
CA ILE A 88 4.13 11.21 4.26
C ILE A 88 2.97 10.39 3.71
N GLY A 89 2.95 9.09 3.96
CA GLY A 89 1.94 8.20 3.42
C GLY A 89 2.18 6.75 3.78
N PHE A 90 1.45 5.84 3.17
CA PHE A 90 1.66 4.40 3.32
C PHE A 90 1.43 3.67 2.00
N CYS A 91 2.03 2.48 1.90
CA CYS A 91 1.84 1.54 0.81
C CYS A 91 1.77 0.12 1.41
N ASN A 92 0.74 -0.65 1.06
CA ASN A 92 0.49 -1.95 1.67
C ASN A 92 0.12 -3.01 0.63
N THR A 93 0.25 -4.26 1.03
CA THR A 93 -0.25 -5.42 0.30
C THR A 93 -0.99 -6.36 1.23
N GLY A 94 -2.02 -6.98 0.72
CA GLY A 94 -2.86 -7.93 1.44
C GLY A 94 -3.80 -8.65 0.50
N ILE A 95 -4.78 -9.35 1.06
CA ILE A 95 -5.78 -10.07 0.29
C ILE A 95 -7.01 -9.19 0.09
N LYS A 96 -7.52 -9.16 -1.13
CA LYS A 96 -8.80 -8.54 -1.48
C LYS A 96 -9.84 -9.65 -1.68
N GLU A 97 -10.67 -9.88 -0.66
CA GLU A 97 -11.59 -11.04 -0.60
C GLU A 97 -12.64 -11.02 -1.71
N GLU A 98 -13.02 -9.84 -2.21
CA GLU A 98 -14.00 -9.69 -3.27
C GLU A 98 -13.49 -10.11 -4.64
N LEU A 99 -12.18 -10.33 -4.79
CA LEU A 99 -11.59 -10.83 -6.03
C LEU A 99 -11.55 -12.35 -6.05
N SER A 100 -12.01 -12.95 -7.15
CA SER A 100 -11.85 -14.37 -7.42
C SER A 100 -10.47 -14.66 -8.06
N GLY A 101 -9.85 -15.81 -7.72
CA GLY A 101 -8.54 -16.19 -8.23
C GLY A 101 -7.39 -15.54 -7.47
N PRO A 102 -6.27 -15.18 -8.13
CA PRO A 102 -5.20 -14.43 -7.47
C PRO A 102 -5.73 -13.09 -6.99
N ASN A 103 -5.78 -12.92 -5.67
CA ASN A 103 -6.48 -11.79 -5.03
C ASN A 103 -5.58 -10.91 -4.18
N ARG A 104 -4.25 -11.04 -4.30
CA ARG A 104 -3.33 -10.13 -3.62
C ARG A 104 -3.39 -8.75 -4.26
N GLU A 105 -3.66 -7.74 -3.45
CA GLU A 105 -3.72 -6.36 -3.89
C GLU A 105 -2.56 -5.51 -3.37
N VAL A 106 -2.35 -4.37 -4.01
CA VAL A 106 -1.60 -3.24 -3.48
C VAL A 106 -2.54 -2.06 -3.27
N ALA A 107 -2.40 -1.41 -2.12
CA ALA A 107 -3.13 -0.19 -1.79
C ALA A 107 -2.17 0.84 -1.21
N TYR A 108 -2.52 2.12 -1.32
CA TYR A 108 -1.64 3.20 -0.91
C TYR A 108 -2.41 4.48 -0.65
N SER A 109 -1.80 5.35 0.12
CA SER A 109 -2.26 6.72 0.30
C SER A 109 -1.08 7.65 0.54
N ILE A 110 -1.27 8.92 0.22
CA ILE A 110 -0.28 9.97 0.48
C ILE A 110 -0.99 11.23 0.98
N SER A 111 -0.34 11.92 1.92
CA SER A 111 -0.81 13.21 2.41
C SER A 111 -0.98 14.22 1.27
N LYS A 112 -2.04 15.01 1.35
CA LYS A 112 -2.33 16.06 0.36
C LYS A 112 -1.17 17.01 0.11
N HIS A 113 -0.32 17.23 1.10
CA HIS A 113 0.84 18.12 1.02
C HIS A 113 1.99 17.58 0.16
N TYR A 114 1.95 16.25 -0.14
CA TYR A 114 3.00 15.55 -0.88
C TYR A 114 2.53 14.97 -2.21
N ARG A 115 1.32 15.31 -2.64
CA ARG A 115 0.77 14.89 -3.95
C ARG A 115 1.50 15.53 -5.12
N ASN A 116 1.40 14.90 -6.28
CA ASN A 116 1.95 15.35 -7.57
C ASN A 116 3.50 15.45 -7.64
N LYS A 117 4.21 14.84 -6.70
CA LYS A 117 5.68 14.80 -6.65
C LYS A 117 6.27 13.45 -7.12
N GLY A 118 5.43 12.48 -7.49
CA GLY A 118 5.88 11.16 -7.95
C GLY A 118 6.15 10.15 -6.83
N TYR A 119 6.07 10.53 -5.57
CA TYR A 119 6.40 9.67 -4.43
C TYR A 119 5.55 8.40 -4.35
N THR A 120 4.24 8.51 -4.58
CA THR A 120 3.35 7.33 -4.60
C THR A 120 3.74 6.35 -5.71
N THR A 121 4.14 6.85 -6.90
CA THR A 121 4.60 5.99 -8.00
C THR A 121 5.91 5.29 -7.64
N GLN A 122 6.86 5.98 -6.98
CA GLN A 122 8.09 5.38 -6.47
C GLN A 122 7.78 4.28 -5.44
N ALA A 123 6.87 4.56 -4.49
CA ALA A 123 6.44 3.62 -3.46
C ALA A 123 5.82 2.35 -4.04
N VAL A 124 4.82 2.50 -4.92
CA VAL A 124 4.14 1.35 -5.54
C VAL A 124 5.12 0.51 -6.35
N LYS A 125 5.98 1.14 -7.17
CA LYS A 125 7.01 0.41 -7.93
C LYS A 125 7.99 -0.34 -7.02
N GLY A 126 8.42 0.28 -5.93
CA GLY A 126 9.30 -0.35 -4.94
C GLY A 126 8.67 -1.58 -4.31
N LEU A 127 7.42 -1.47 -3.85
CA LEU A 127 6.69 -2.60 -3.26
C LEU A 127 6.44 -3.71 -4.30
N VAL A 128 5.99 -3.37 -5.50
CA VAL A 128 5.76 -4.32 -6.60
C VAL A 128 7.04 -5.09 -6.94
N ASN A 129 8.15 -4.39 -7.11
CA ASN A 129 9.44 -5.01 -7.42
C ASN A 129 9.89 -5.95 -6.29
N TYR A 130 9.73 -5.55 -5.03
CA TYR A 130 10.03 -6.39 -3.89
C TYR A 130 9.20 -7.67 -3.89
N LEU A 131 7.88 -7.55 -4.04
CA LEU A 131 6.96 -8.69 -4.04
C LEU A 131 7.31 -9.68 -5.15
N PHE A 132 7.50 -9.22 -6.37
CA PHE A 132 7.82 -10.11 -7.49
C PHE A 132 9.22 -10.71 -7.42
N ALA A 133 10.19 -10.02 -6.82
CA ALA A 133 11.55 -10.54 -6.72
C ALA A 133 11.74 -11.51 -5.56
N ASN A 134 11.02 -11.33 -4.45
CA ASN A 134 11.32 -12.02 -3.20
C ASN A 134 10.21 -12.95 -2.72
N THR A 135 9.04 -12.96 -3.36
CA THR A 135 7.91 -13.79 -2.96
C THR A 135 7.40 -14.67 -4.10
N ASP A 136 6.49 -15.57 -3.78
CA ASP A 136 5.80 -16.48 -4.71
C ASP A 136 4.61 -15.79 -5.44
N VAL A 137 4.44 -14.50 -5.30
CA VAL A 137 3.38 -13.73 -5.96
C VAL A 137 3.64 -13.63 -7.46
N GLU A 138 2.68 -14.07 -8.26
CA GLU A 138 2.74 -14.02 -9.73
C GLU A 138 1.84 -12.94 -10.34
N GLN A 139 0.84 -12.46 -9.57
CA GLN A 139 -0.09 -11.40 -9.99
C GLN A 139 -0.41 -10.49 -8.81
N LEU A 140 -0.45 -9.20 -9.09
CA LEU A 140 -0.94 -8.17 -8.18
C LEU A 140 -2.18 -7.50 -8.76
N ASN A 141 -3.06 -7.08 -7.86
CA ASN A 141 -4.31 -6.41 -8.19
C ASN A 141 -4.35 -5.03 -7.54
N ALA A 142 -5.19 -4.16 -8.07
CA ALA A 142 -5.62 -2.94 -7.40
C ALA A 142 -7.07 -2.64 -7.76
N VAL A 143 -7.84 -2.18 -6.78
CA VAL A 143 -9.25 -1.86 -6.93
C VAL A 143 -9.45 -0.38 -6.63
N VAL A 144 -9.99 0.38 -7.58
CA VAL A 144 -10.02 1.84 -7.50
C VAL A 144 -11.34 2.39 -8.00
N LEU A 145 -11.92 3.33 -7.27
CA LEU A 145 -13.08 4.08 -7.75
C LEU A 145 -12.74 4.83 -9.05
N PRO A 146 -13.60 4.81 -10.07
CA PRO A 146 -13.36 5.52 -11.34
C PRO A 146 -13.06 7.02 -11.14
N ARG A 147 -13.70 7.65 -10.18
CA ARG A 147 -13.50 9.08 -9.85
C ARG A 147 -12.16 9.40 -9.17
N ASN A 148 -11.43 8.39 -8.67
CA ASN A 148 -10.11 8.59 -8.09
C ASN A 148 -9.03 8.69 -9.19
N LEU A 149 -9.05 9.79 -9.94
CA LEU A 149 -8.17 9.99 -11.09
C LEU A 149 -6.69 9.93 -10.73
N ALA A 150 -6.33 10.35 -9.53
CA ALA A 150 -4.94 10.32 -9.07
C ALA A 150 -4.42 8.87 -8.94
N SER A 151 -5.20 8.00 -8.29
CA SER A 151 -4.85 6.59 -8.14
C SER A 151 -4.82 5.87 -9.49
N ASN A 152 -5.81 6.10 -10.36
CA ASN A 152 -5.82 5.53 -11.72
C ASN A 152 -4.54 5.88 -12.50
N LYS A 153 -4.06 7.15 -12.41
CA LYS A 153 -2.80 7.56 -13.04
C LYS A 153 -1.56 6.90 -12.43
N VAL A 154 -1.53 6.70 -11.12
CA VAL A 154 -0.41 6.00 -10.45
C VAL A 154 -0.32 4.56 -10.93
N LEU A 155 -1.44 3.83 -10.96
CA LEU A 155 -1.47 2.44 -11.41
C LEU A 155 -0.99 2.30 -12.85
N ALA A 156 -1.47 3.15 -13.76
CA ALA A 156 -1.02 3.15 -15.15
C ALA A 156 0.51 3.38 -15.27
N LYS A 157 1.07 4.32 -14.48
CA LYS A 157 2.51 4.58 -14.44
C LYS A 157 3.32 3.44 -13.82
N CYS A 158 2.69 2.60 -13.01
CA CYS A 158 3.31 1.41 -12.41
C CYS A 158 3.16 0.15 -13.26
N GLY A 159 2.54 0.23 -14.45
CA GLY A 159 2.39 -0.87 -15.37
C GLY A 159 1.16 -1.74 -15.14
N PHE A 160 0.25 -1.34 -14.27
CA PHE A 160 -1.02 -2.03 -14.10
C PHE A 160 -1.94 -1.78 -15.29
N HIS A 161 -2.64 -2.81 -15.72
CA HIS A 161 -3.62 -2.77 -16.80
C HIS A 161 -5.04 -2.86 -16.26
N LEU A 162 -5.93 -2.02 -16.76
CA LEU A 162 -7.37 -2.13 -16.47
C LEU A 162 -7.92 -3.39 -17.11
N THR A 163 -8.34 -4.35 -16.30
CA THR A 163 -8.81 -5.68 -16.78
C THR A 163 -10.32 -5.87 -16.63
N GLY A 164 -10.98 -5.02 -15.87
CA GLY A 164 -12.42 -5.09 -15.69
C GLY A 164 -12.95 -4.13 -14.64
N ASN A 165 -14.19 -4.42 -14.26
CA ASN A 165 -14.87 -3.73 -13.19
C ASN A 165 -15.32 -4.73 -12.13
N ILE A 166 -15.40 -4.28 -10.89
CA ILE A 166 -15.97 -5.04 -9.77
C ILE A 166 -16.90 -4.14 -8.97
N GLU A 167 -18.01 -4.70 -8.50
CA GLU A 167 -18.90 -3.99 -7.59
C GLU A 167 -18.56 -4.36 -6.15
N ILE A 168 -18.29 -3.36 -5.32
CA ILE A 168 -18.01 -3.50 -3.90
C ILE A 168 -18.93 -2.52 -3.17
N GLU A 169 -19.73 -3.01 -2.21
CA GLU A 169 -20.66 -2.19 -1.44
C GLU A 169 -21.58 -1.30 -2.31
N ASN A 170 -22.12 -1.86 -3.39
CA ASN A 170 -22.94 -1.17 -4.39
C ASN A 170 -22.24 -0.01 -5.10
N GLN A 171 -20.91 0.01 -5.12
CA GLN A 171 -20.12 0.96 -5.87
C GLN A 171 -19.28 0.26 -6.93
N LEU A 172 -19.29 0.79 -8.15
CA LEU A 172 -18.45 0.30 -9.23
C LEU A 172 -17.00 0.71 -8.99
N HIS A 173 -16.09 -0.25 -9.07
CA HIS A 173 -14.65 -0.03 -9.03
C HIS A 173 -13.99 -0.53 -10.32
N TYR A 174 -12.94 0.13 -10.75
CA TYR A 174 -12.02 -0.40 -11.74
C TYR A 174 -11.13 -1.45 -11.10
N HIS A 175 -10.96 -2.57 -11.79
CA HIS A 175 -10.05 -3.64 -11.40
C HIS A 175 -8.82 -3.62 -12.31
N TYR A 176 -7.68 -3.39 -11.71
CA TYR A 176 -6.38 -3.39 -12.37
C TYR A 176 -5.60 -4.64 -12.00
N THR A 177 -4.82 -5.17 -12.93
CA THR A 177 -3.89 -6.27 -12.69
C THR A 177 -2.51 -5.97 -13.22
N LEU A 178 -1.51 -6.59 -12.59
CA LEU A 178 -0.11 -6.61 -13.05
C LEU A 178 0.45 -8.01 -12.84
N VAL A 179 0.96 -8.62 -13.90
CA VAL A 179 1.51 -9.98 -13.88
C VAL A 179 3.04 -9.91 -13.93
N LYS A 180 3.71 -10.68 -13.07
CA LYS A 180 5.17 -10.71 -12.91
C LYS A 180 5.92 -10.81 -14.24
N LYS A 181 5.53 -11.72 -15.13
CA LYS A 181 6.15 -11.91 -16.45
C LYS A 181 6.10 -10.70 -17.38
N GLU A 182 5.24 -9.71 -17.09
CA GLU A 182 5.10 -8.49 -17.88
C GLU A 182 6.16 -7.43 -17.54
N LEU A 183 6.66 -7.47 -16.30
CA LEU A 183 7.75 -6.59 -15.85
C LEU A 183 9.15 -7.09 -16.25
N MET A 184 9.27 -8.36 -16.63
CA MET A 184 10.56 -8.98 -16.99
C MET A 184 10.89 -8.85 -18.51
N LYS A 185 10.06 -8.14 -19.25
CA LYS A 185 10.26 -7.82 -20.67
C LYS A 185 10.85 -6.43 -20.85
#